data_4cffcfe69c2d84818d66af24db720db4
#
_entry.id   4cffcfe69c2d84818d66af24db720db4
#
_cell.length_a   1.000
_cell.length_b   1.000
_cell.length_c   1.000
_cell.angle_alpha   90.00
_cell.angle_beta   90.00
_cell.angle_gamma   90.00
#
_symmetry.space_group_name_H-M   'P 1'
#
loop_
_entity.id
_entity.type
_entity.pdbx_description
1 polymer ?
#
loop_
_entity_poly.entity_id
_entity_poly.type
_entity_poly.pdbx_seq_one_letter_code
_entity_poly.pdbx_strand_id
1 'polypeptide(L)'
;MRMSSRALGVALAMAVTMAASTAGAERLSLDLQVRELVGKVFESEFKTCKAQNARLMKLIADPAFVQQAPRTQGLAYMAAIACAPEGSGQDLTAARNLIKLPIDPVMTYFGRDTLLDDAEARKATDDYLVQLYAVIDADPSTIADWSPWRVRWILGQLRDDPVKEAELLNKLHAVPWTQRTLRDMDHNDWAVRRARRLMDTGETAKARGALDGVTDVDALLTVAQDRRFEPLWRDLEADGRFDWVKVVEAELATEQARMKAEPNTLEPVSEALGSLRALGRHGEAVTLGEAYAARLRQGDTFTDATDHRSWMLNSLAYVYFDLGRYDEADKVVLEAVGKDRVSQTINRAILLNRAGKPAEALNALEAVDVKQAAKFGLMLLDSTKACAHVQLGDKAAAEALVATMRPRWKDNAGALKQALLCLDAQDEAAALYLKRLEDPVERAAALSAFRTGLPAPKPTPYTTTLEARDEAVRARPDVAAALKTWGRAVKVPLYGV
;
A
#
# COMPACT_ATOMS: atom_id res chain seq x y z
N MET A 1 -14.66 14.42 6.62
CA MET A 1 -13.43 15.21 6.56
C MET A 1 -12.72 15.15 7.92
N ARG A 2 -11.63 14.40 8.03
CA ARG A 2 -10.79 14.35 9.25
C ARG A 2 -9.51 15.09 8.92
N MET A 3 -9.36 16.29 9.44
CA MET A 3 -8.12 17.07 9.35
C MET A 3 -6.96 16.26 9.95
N SER A 4 -5.78 16.32 9.33
CA SER A 4 -4.59 15.73 9.93
C SER A 4 -4.30 16.42 11.27
N SER A 5 -3.79 15.67 12.24
CA SER A 5 -3.48 16.19 13.60
C SER A 5 -2.53 17.39 13.58
N ARG A 6 -1.69 17.53 12.56
CA ARG A 6 -0.79 18.70 12.36
C ARG A 6 -1.52 19.94 11.89
N ALA A 7 -2.46 19.83 10.94
CA ALA A 7 -3.26 20.97 10.48
C ALA A 7 -4.11 21.54 11.63
N LEU A 8 -4.63 20.67 12.50
CA LEU A 8 -5.35 21.06 13.70
C LEU A 8 -4.43 21.79 14.72
N GLY A 9 -3.22 21.26 14.94
CA GLY A 9 -2.24 21.84 15.87
C GLY A 9 -1.72 23.21 15.43
N VAL A 10 -1.48 23.41 14.14
CA VAL A 10 -1.04 24.71 13.59
C VAL A 10 -2.17 25.73 13.64
N ALA A 11 -3.41 25.35 13.32
CA ALA A 11 -4.57 26.23 13.43
C ALA A 11 -4.82 26.64 14.89
N LEU A 12 -4.66 25.71 15.84
CA LEU A 12 -4.80 26.01 17.28
C LEU A 12 -3.68 26.94 17.79
N ALA A 13 -2.42 26.71 17.40
CA ALA A 13 -1.29 27.58 17.78
C ALA A 13 -1.41 29.01 17.22
N MET A 14 -1.99 29.15 16.01
CA MET A 14 -2.24 30.48 15.42
C MET A 14 -3.41 31.21 16.09
N ALA A 15 -4.41 30.50 16.60
CA ALA A 15 -5.56 31.10 17.33
C ALA A 15 -5.17 31.63 18.72
N VAL A 16 -4.27 30.91 19.43
CA VAL A 16 -3.84 31.28 20.80
C VAL A 16 -3.05 32.60 20.84
N THR A 17 -2.37 33.00 19.76
CA THR A 17 -1.65 34.30 19.69
C THR A 17 -2.56 35.50 19.45
N MET A 18 -3.88 35.31 19.39
CA MET A 18 -4.84 36.36 19.04
C MET A 18 -5.70 36.88 20.24
N ALA A 19 -5.40 36.48 21.48
CA ALA A 19 -6.20 36.85 22.63
C ALA A 19 -5.98 38.31 23.08
N ALA A 20 -7.08 39.03 23.06
CA ALA A 20 -7.48 40.15 23.88
C ALA A 20 -6.77 41.52 23.77
N SER A 21 -7.50 42.47 23.20
CA SER A 21 -7.61 43.77 23.81
C SER A 21 -9.11 44.19 23.89
N THR A 22 -9.60 44.32 25.10
CA THR A 22 -10.92 44.89 25.39
C THR A 22 -10.83 46.40 25.29
N ALA A 23 -11.45 46.99 24.31
CA ALA A 23 -11.75 48.43 24.28
C ALA A 23 -13.00 48.72 23.45
N GLY A 24 -13.91 49.45 24.07
CA GLY A 24 -14.96 50.30 23.59
C GLY A 24 -15.77 49.98 22.35
N ALA A 25 -17.07 50.23 22.39
CA ALA A 25 -18.08 49.96 21.35
C ALA A 25 -17.95 50.88 20.11
N GLU A 26 -16.78 50.95 19.50
CA GLU A 26 -16.59 51.37 18.12
C GLU A 26 -16.74 50.17 17.22
N ARG A 27 -17.32 50.33 16.00
CA ARG A 27 -17.36 49.26 15.00
C ARG A 27 -15.97 48.66 14.87
N LEU A 28 -15.78 47.43 15.35
CA LEU A 28 -14.54 46.67 15.21
C LEU A 28 -14.06 46.75 13.76
N SER A 29 -12.78 47.04 13.54
CA SER A 29 -12.20 46.99 12.20
C SER A 29 -12.49 45.64 11.56
N LEU A 30 -12.60 45.57 10.25
CA LEU A 30 -12.87 44.33 9.53
C LEU A 30 -11.85 43.22 9.89
N ASP A 31 -10.59 43.63 10.07
CA ASP A 31 -9.53 42.71 10.54
C ASP A 31 -9.88 42.10 11.90
N LEU A 32 -10.32 42.90 12.84
CA LEU A 32 -10.67 42.43 14.18
C LEU A 32 -11.91 41.52 14.17
N GLN A 33 -12.92 41.85 13.35
CA GLN A 33 -14.12 41.05 13.17
C GLN A 33 -13.76 39.66 12.57
N VAL A 34 -12.85 39.62 11.59
CA VAL A 34 -12.36 38.37 11.01
C VAL A 34 -11.61 37.54 12.05
N ARG A 35 -10.70 38.14 12.80
CA ARG A 35 -9.91 37.42 13.82
C ARG A 35 -10.81 36.89 14.96
N GLU A 36 -11.76 37.65 15.43
CA GLU A 36 -12.72 37.23 16.48
C GLU A 36 -13.57 36.03 15.99
N LEU A 37 -14.05 36.10 14.75
CA LEU A 37 -14.89 35.05 14.18
C LEU A 37 -14.10 33.78 13.93
N VAL A 38 -12.91 33.91 13.37
CA VAL A 38 -11.97 32.79 13.13
C VAL A 38 -11.56 32.16 14.47
N GLY A 39 -11.23 32.96 15.47
CA GLY A 39 -10.95 32.46 16.82
C GLY A 39 -12.08 31.60 17.37
N LYS A 40 -13.32 32.06 17.28
CA LYS A 40 -14.51 31.30 17.74
C LYS A 40 -14.68 29.95 16.99
N VAL A 41 -14.36 29.91 15.71
CA VAL A 41 -14.41 28.67 14.91
C VAL A 41 -13.36 27.66 15.37
N PHE A 42 -12.11 28.10 15.52
CA PHE A 42 -11.00 27.20 15.88
C PHE A 42 -11.02 26.79 17.35
N GLU A 43 -11.32 27.75 18.30
CA GLU A 43 -11.41 27.46 19.73
C GLU A 43 -12.55 26.48 20.06
N SER A 44 -13.63 26.48 19.26
CA SER A 44 -14.76 25.58 19.45
C SER A 44 -14.51 24.20 18.76
N GLU A 45 -13.33 23.94 18.26
CA GLU A 45 -13.03 22.73 17.46
C GLU A 45 -14.07 22.54 16.34
N PHE A 46 -14.41 23.61 15.64
CA PHE A 46 -15.39 23.66 14.54
C PHE A 46 -16.86 23.37 14.93
N LYS A 47 -17.19 23.22 16.21
CA LYS A 47 -18.58 22.98 16.64
C LYS A 47 -19.53 24.13 16.32
N THR A 48 -19.00 25.35 16.16
CA THR A 48 -19.78 26.55 15.84
C THR A 48 -19.86 26.85 14.34
N CYS A 49 -19.25 26.02 13.48
CA CYS A 49 -19.14 26.25 12.05
C CYS A 49 -20.47 26.62 11.38
N LYS A 50 -21.51 25.80 11.60
CA LYS A 50 -22.83 26.04 10.98
C LYS A 50 -23.42 27.41 11.30
N ALA A 51 -23.26 27.88 12.56
CA ALA A 51 -23.76 29.15 12.99
C ALA A 51 -22.91 30.33 12.49
N GLN A 52 -21.61 30.12 12.31
CA GLN A 52 -20.67 31.19 11.95
C GLN A 52 -20.45 31.31 10.43
N ASN A 53 -20.78 30.28 9.63
CA ASN A 53 -20.47 30.25 8.20
C ASN A 53 -21.09 31.45 7.43
N ALA A 54 -22.38 31.71 7.62
CA ALA A 54 -23.06 32.82 6.94
C ALA A 54 -22.42 34.19 7.27
N ARG A 55 -21.98 34.39 8.52
CA ARG A 55 -21.31 35.59 8.95
C ARG A 55 -19.91 35.71 8.36
N LEU A 56 -19.18 34.60 8.31
CA LEU A 56 -17.87 34.53 7.71
C LEU A 56 -17.92 34.83 6.20
N MET A 57 -18.84 34.20 5.48
CA MET A 57 -19.04 34.47 4.05
C MET A 57 -19.42 35.90 3.75
N LYS A 58 -20.20 36.56 4.64
CA LYS A 58 -20.51 38.00 4.54
C LYS A 58 -19.27 38.88 4.71
N LEU A 59 -18.38 38.54 5.63
CA LEU A 59 -17.12 39.28 5.83
C LEU A 59 -16.19 39.10 4.62
N ILE A 60 -16.08 37.88 4.07
CA ILE A 60 -15.26 37.58 2.87
C ILE A 60 -15.80 38.30 1.63
N ALA A 61 -17.13 38.51 1.54
CA ALA A 61 -17.75 39.19 0.43
C ALA A 61 -17.68 40.75 0.54
N ASP A 62 -17.22 41.27 1.66
CA ASP A 62 -17.04 42.73 1.82
C ASP A 62 -15.93 43.22 0.88
N PRO A 63 -16.18 44.30 0.07
CA PRO A 63 -15.17 44.85 -0.82
C PRO A 63 -13.85 45.28 -0.13
N ALA A 64 -13.93 45.65 1.17
CA ALA A 64 -12.75 45.98 1.95
C ALA A 64 -11.94 44.76 2.43
N PHE A 65 -12.46 43.53 2.26
CA PHE A 65 -11.77 42.31 2.67
C PHE A 65 -10.47 42.08 1.88
N VAL A 66 -10.46 42.38 0.60
CA VAL A 66 -9.26 42.22 -0.24
C VAL A 66 -8.13 43.18 0.13
N GLN A 67 -8.43 44.21 0.90
CA GLN A 67 -7.46 45.20 1.42
C GLN A 67 -6.86 44.74 2.77
N GLN A 68 -7.38 43.71 3.38
CA GLN A 68 -6.84 43.19 4.64
C GLN A 68 -5.47 42.54 4.42
N ALA A 69 -4.68 42.46 5.49
CA ALA A 69 -3.39 41.78 5.46
C ALA A 69 -3.56 40.33 4.91
N PRO A 70 -2.66 39.85 4.05
CA PRO A 70 -2.78 38.50 3.47
C PRO A 70 -2.99 37.39 4.50
N ARG A 71 -2.35 37.51 5.66
CA ARG A 71 -2.52 36.55 6.78
C ARG A 71 -3.96 36.54 7.32
N THR A 72 -4.59 37.72 7.47
CA THR A 72 -5.98 37.82 7.91
C THR A 72 -6.93 37.21 6.88
N GLN A 73 -6.71 37.49 5.59
CA GLN A 73 -7.47 36.86 4.52
C GLN A 73 -7.30 35.35 4.55
N GLY A 74 -6.05 34.86 4.73
CA GLY A 74 -5.74 33.44 4.82
C GLY A 74 -6.48 32.72 5.94
N LEU A 75 -6.51 33.30 7.14
CA LEU A 75 -7.26 32.76 8.28
C LEU A 75 -8.77 32.68 8.00
N ALA A 76 -9.33 33.70 7.37
CA ALA A 76 -10.75 33.69 6.99
C ALA A 76 -11.06 32.59 5.97
N TYR A 77 -10.20 32.41 4.95
CA TYR A 77 -10.40 31.34 3.98
C TYR A 77 -10.23 29.95 4.61
N MET A 78 -9.27 29.75 5.52
CA MET A 78 -9.14 28.48 6.26
C MET A 78 -10.41 28.16 7.06
N ALA A 79 -10.96 29.14 7.77
CA ALA A 79 -12.23 28.98 8.49
C ALA A 79 -13.40 28.70 7.53
N ALA A 80 -13.43 29.36 6.36
CA ALA A 80 -14.45 29.13 5.34
C ALA A 80 -14.38 27.71 4.76
N ILE A 81 -13.17 27.17 4.51
CA ILE A 81 -12.98 25.80 4.09
C ILE A 81 -13.53 24.83 5.14
N ALA A 82 -13.12 25.04 6.41
CA ALA A 82 -13.52 24.16 7.52
C ALA A 82 -15.03 24.15 7.78
N CYS A 83 -15.71 25.29 7.54
CA CYS A 83 -17.11 25.49 7.84
C CYS A 83 -18.06 25.43 6.64
N ALA A 84 -17.55 25.14 5.44
CA ALA A 84 -18.38 25.05 4.25
C ALA A 84 -19.43 23.93 4.39
N PRO A 85 -20.69 24.17 4.00
CA PRO A 85 -21.68 23.12 3.93
C PRO A 85 -21.28 22.09 2.87
N GLU A 86 -21.51 20.82 3.17
CA GLU A 86 -21.22 19.72 2.24
C GLU A 86 -21.90 19.95 0.89
N GLY A 87 -21.15 19.78 -0.19
CA GLY A 87 -21.64 19.95 -1.57
C GLY A 87 -21.89 21.40 -2.01
N SER A 88 -21.62 22.41 -1.18
CA SER A 88 -21.85 23.83 -1.52
C SER A 88 -20.79 24.40 -2.48
N GLY A 89 -19.60 23.79 -2.58
CA GLY A 89 -18.44 24.30 -3.33
C GLY A 89 -17.80 25.56 -2.74
N GLN A 90 -18.23 25.99 -1.55
CA GLN A 90 -17.65 27.15 -0.86
C GLN A 90 -16.22 26.85 -0.41
N ASP A 91 -15.95 25.63 0.05
CA ASP A 91 -14.64 25.12 0.42
C ASP A 91 -13.65 25.22 -0.73
N LEU A 92 -14.03 24.77 -1.92
CA LEU A 92 -13.18 24.83 -3.12
C LEU A 92 -12.91 26.28 -3.57
N THR A 93 -13.91 27.15 -3.45
CA THR A 93 -13.76 28.58 -3.77
C THR A 93 -12.80 29.25 -2.78
N ALA A 94 -12.96 28.99 -1.48
CA ALA A 94 -12.09 29.52 -0.45
C ALA A 94 -10.65 28.96 -0.60
N ALA A 95 -10.50 27.66 -0.90
CA ALA A 95 -9.22 27.02 -1.14
C ALA A 95 -8.46 27.64 -2.32
N ARG A 96 -9.13 27.86 -3.47
CA ARG A 96 -8.54 28.53 -4.63
C ARG A 96 -8.10 29.97 -4.35
N ASN A 97 -8.78 30.67 -3.48
CA ASN A 97 -8.37 32.02 -3.06
C ASN A 97 -7.21 31.98 -2.07
N LEU A 98 -7.24 31.05 -1.11
CA LEU A 98 -6.19 30.88 -0.11
C LEU A 98 -4.83 30.62 -0.74
N ILE A 99 -4.74 29.75 -1.72
CA ILE A 99 -3.46 29.39 -2.38
C ILE A 99 -2.84 30.51 -3.23
N LYS A 100 -3.59 31.58 -3.50
CA LYS A 100 -3.09 32.75 -4.25
C LYS A 100 -2.46 33.80 -3.35
N LEU A 101 -2.64 33.69 -2.03
CA LEU A 101 -2.12 34.68 -1.11
C LEU A 101 -0.62 34.51 -0.90
N PRO A 102 0.14 35.61 -0.76
CA PRO A 102 1.57 35.59 -0.41
C PRO A 102 1.71 35.38 1.12
N ILE A 103 1.46 34.17 1.57
CA ILE A 103 1.48 33.77 2.98
C ILE A 103 2.30 32.50 3.17
N ASP A 104 2.49 32.11 4.43
CA ASP A 104 3.24 30.93 4.82
C ASP A 104 2.78 29.65 4.07
N PRO A 105 3.71 28.82 3.56
CA PRO A 105 3.38 27.55 2.89
C PRO A 105 2.47 26.63 3.70
N VAL A 106 2.61 26.60 5.04
CA VAL A 106 1.76 25.79 5.92
C VAL A 106 0.30 26.23 5.87
N MET A 107 0.03 27.54 5.75
CA MET A 107 -1.33 28.04 5.58
C MET A 107 -1.89 27.72 4.19
N THR A 108 -1.09 27.87 3.14
CA THR A 108 -1.51 27.54 1.77
C THR A 108 -1.72 26.05 1.59
N TYR A 109 -0.99 25.21 2.33
CA TYR A 109 -1.18 23.76 2.34
C TYR A 109 -2.62 23.36 2.67
N PHE A 110 -3.26 24.04 3.60
CA PHE A 110 -4.66 23.76 3.97
C PHE A 110 -5.60 23.88 2.75
N GLY A 111 -5.41 24.93 1.94
CA GLY A 111 -6.17 25.10 0.69
C GLY A 111 -5.81 24.03 -0.36
N ARG A 112 -4.53 23.72 -0.49
CA ARG A 112 -4.07 22.68 -1.45
C ARG A 112 -4.56 21.30 -1.06
N ASP A 113 -4.58 20.96 0.23
CA ASP A 113 -5.10 19.69 0.73
C ASP A 113 -6.58 19.50 0.38
N THR A 114 -7.38 20.58 0.53
CA THR A 114 -8.79 20.58 0.09
C THR A 114 -8.93 20.35 -1.42
N LEU A 115 -8.06 20.95 -2.24
CA LEU A 115 -8.07 20.76 -3.69
C LEU A 115 -7.56 19.37 -4.10
N LEU A 116 -6.64 18.79 -3.34
CA LEU A 116 -6.18 17.40 -3.51
C LEU A 116 -7.32 16.42 -3.24
N ASP A 117 -8.07 16.60 -2.14
CA ASP A 117 -9.23 15.75 -1.81
C ASP A 117 -10.31 15.82 -2.89
N ASP A 118 -10.60 17.02 -3.42
CA ASP A 118 -11.53 17.19 -4.54
C ASP A 118 -11.03 16.50 -5.82
N ALA A 119 -9.76 16.67 -6.15
CA ALA A 119 -9.17 16.05 -7.34
C ALA A 119 -9.16 14.51 -7.21
N GLU A 120 -8.87 13.97 -6.02
CA GLU A 120 -8.96 12.54 -5.72
C GLU A 120 -10.39 12.02 -5.91
N ALA A 121 -11.37 12.70 -5.34
CA ALA A 121 -12.79 12.34 -5.44
C ALA A 121 -13.28 12.32 -6.90
N ARG A 122 -12.81 13.27 -7.72
CA ARG A 122 -13.13 13.35 -9.16
C ARG A 122 -12.25 12.45 -10.04
N LYS A 123 -11.22 11.81 -9.46
CA LYS A 123 -10.16 11.09 -10.18
C LYS A 123 -9.44 11.97 -11.22
N ALA A 124 -9.29 13.25 -10.91
CA ALA A 124 -8.63 14.24 -11.76
C ALA A 124 -7.12 14.25 -11.49
N THR A 125 -6.41 13.25 -12.03
CA THR A 125 -4.98 12.99 -11.76
C THR A 125 -4.11 14.22 -12.03
N ASP A 126 -4.32 14.95 -13.11
CA ASP A 126 -3.51 16.12 -13.45
C ASP A 126 -3.72 17.28 -12.46
N ASP A 127 -4.96 17.54 -12.06
CA ASP A 127 -5.27 18.54 -11.03
C ASP A 127 -4.62 18.16 -9.69
N TYR A 128 -4.63 16.87 -9.36
CA TYR A 128 -3.98 16.35 -8.17
C TYR A 128 -2.47 16.59 -8.18
N LEU A 129 -1.80 16.23 -9.28
CA LEU A 129 -0.35 16.42 -9.44
C LEU A 129 0.07 17.88 -9.34
N VAL A 130 -0.71 18.80 -9.94
CA VAL A 130 -0.45 20.25 -9.85
C VAL A 130 -0.43 20.72 -8.39
N GLN A 131 -1.39 20.29 -7.58
CA GLN A 131 -1.42 20.68 -6.16
C GLN A 131 -0.33 19.98 -5.36
N LEU A 132 -0.10 18.68 -5.59
CA LEU A 132 0.94 17.91 -4.91
C LEU A 132 2.33 18.47 -5.17
N TYR A 133 2.67 18.74 -6.42
CA TYR A 133 3.97 19.30 -6.78
C TYR A 133 4.18 20.66 -6.14
N ALA A 134 3.17 21.52 -6.15
CA ALA A 134 3.27 22.82 -5.49
C ALA A 134 3.43 22.73 -3.96
N VAL A 135 2.94 21.67 -3.32
CA VAL A 135 3.20 21.40 -1.89
C VAL A 135 4.66 20.97 -1.69
N ILE A 136 5.12 19.99 -2.48
CA ILE A 136 6.50 19.47 -2.36
C ILE A 136 7.54 20.56 -2.67
N ASP A 137 7.31 21.38 -3.71
CA ASP A 137 8.22 22.43 -4.13
C ASP A 137 8.29 23.58 -3.10
N ALA A 138 7.20 23.85 -2.38
CA ALA A 138 7.16 24.84 -1.33
C ALA A 138 7.86 24.38 -0.05
N ASP A 139 7.56 23.18 0.43
CA ASP A 139 8.18 22.53 1.58
C ASP A 139 7.90 21.02 1.55
N PRO A 140 8.86 20.19 1.14
CA PRO A 140 8.68 18.74 1.06
C PRO A 140 8.39 18.09 2.41
N SER A 141 8.78 18.71 3.54
CA SER A 141 8.50 18.16 4.87
C SER A 141 7.01 18.16 5.21
N THR A 142 6.22 18.97 4.53
CA THR A 142 4.77 19.06 4.72
C THR A 142 4.03 17.74 4.51
N ILE A 143 4.54 16.89 3.62
CA ILE A 143 3.95 15.57 3.32
C ILE A 143 4.70 14.40 3.96
N ALA A 144 5.72 14.67 4.78
CA ALA A 144 6.57 13.63 5.38
C ALA A 144 5.80 12.59 6.23
N ASP A 145 4.65 12.98 6.76
CA ASP A 145 3.75 12.12 7.55
C ASP A 145 2.45 11.74 6.81
N TRP A 146 2.43 11.86 5.48
CA TRP A 146 1.22 11.50 4.73
C TRP A 146 0.85 10.02 4.90
N SER A 147 -0.47 9.76 4.78
CA SER A 147 -0.96 8.39 4.73
C SER A 147 -0.40 7.66 3.51
N PRO A 148 0.15 6.44 3.68
CA PRO A 148 0.62 5.58 2.59
C PRO A 148 -0.42 5.39 1.49
N TRP A 149 -1.69 5.32 1.86
CA TRP A 149 -2.80 5.18 0.93
C TRP A 149 -2.81 6.27 -0.14
N ARG A 150 -2.61 7.53 0.25
CA ARG A 150 -2.66 8.67 -0.67
C ARG A 150 -1.57 8.60 -1.75
N VAL A 151 -0.37 8.19 -1.34
CA VAL A 151 0.75 8.04 -2.26
C VAL A 151 0.58 6.81 -3.16
N ARG A 152 0.11 5.69 -2.62
CA ARG A 152 -0.21 4.49 -3.40
C ARG A 152 -1.31 4.76 -4.42
N TRP A 153 -2.34 5.53 -4.02
CA TRP A 153 -3.42 5.89 -4.92
C TRP A 153 -2.90 6.67 -6.14
N ILE A 154 -2.15 7.75 -5.93
CA ILE A 154 -1.66 8.57 -7.06
C ILE A 154 -0.66 7.80 -7.94
N LEU A 155 0.24 7.02 -7.35
CA LEU A 155 1.14 6.15 -8.12
C LEU A 155 0.36 5.09 -8.91
N GLY A 156 -0.75 4.60 -8.39
CA GLY A 156 -1.67 3.70 -9.09
C GLY A 156 -2.35 4.35 -10.29
N GLN A 157 -2.71 5.65 -10.21
CA GLN A 157 -3.29 6.40 -11.34
C GLN A 157 -2.27 6.64 -12.48
N LEU A 158 -0.99 6.63 -12.18
CA LEU A 158 0.09 6.89 -13.14
C LEU A 158 0.72 5.63 -13.74
N ARG A 159 0.15 4.47 -13.44
CA ARG A 159 0.71 3.18 -13.88
C ARG A 159 0.95 3.11 -15.41
N ASP A 160 0.05 3.71 -16.18
CA ASP A 160 0.09 3.73 -17.65
C ASP A 160 0.74 5.02 -18.22
N ASP A 161 1.21 5.94 -17.37
CA ASP A 161 1.90 7.18 -17.75
C ASP A 161 3.33 7.22 -17.18
N PRO A 162 4.31 6.59 -17.86
CA PRO A 162 5.67 6.48 -17.35
C PRO A 162 6.39 7.81 -17.16
N VAL A 163 5.99 8.86 -17.88
CA VAL A 163 6.61 10.18 -17.79
C VAL A 163 6.19 10.87 -16.49
N LYS A 164 4.91 10.97 -16.24
CA LYS A 164 4.38 11.54 -14.99
C LYS A 164 4.75 10.71 -13.78
N GLU A 165 4.80 9.38 -13.91
CA GLU A 165 5.27 8.50 -12.85
C GLU A 165 6.73 8.81 -12.48
N ALA A 166 7.62 8.95 -13.47
CA ALA A 166 9.02 9.26 -13.24
C ALA A 166 9.19 10.63 -12.55
N GLU A 167 8.45 11.64 -12.98
CA GLU A 167 8.46 12.97 -12.36
C GLU A 167 8.00 12.91 -10.90
N LEU A 168 6.88 12.24 -10.62
CA LEU A 168 6.38 12.08 -9.26
C LEU A 168 7.37 11.33 -8.37
N LEU A 169 7.94 10.20 -8.83
CA LEU A 169 8.91 9.43 -8.07
C LEU A 169 10.17 10.24 -7.74
N ASN A 170 10.62 11.11 -8.65
CA ASN A 170 11.74 12.02 -8.38
C ASN A 170 11.40 13.06 -7.30
N LYS A 171 10.19 13.62 -7.33
CA LYS A 171 9.73 14.55 -6.28
C LYS A 171 9.54 13.87 -4.92
N LEU A 172 8.95 12.69 -4.90
CA LEU A 172 8.75 11.90 -3.66
C LEU A 172 10.09 11.49 -3.03
N HIS A 173 11.12 11.26 -3.84
CA HIS A 173 12.47 10.96 -3.34
C HIS A 173 13.10 12.11 -2.54
N ALA A 174 12.74 13.36 -2.83
CA ALA A 174 13.24 14.53 -2.12
C ALA A 174 12.52 14.78 -0.78
N VAL A 175 11.44 14.07 -0.49
CA VAL A 175 10.67 14.24 0.75
C VAL A 175 11.41 13.57 1.92
N PRO A 176 11.61 14.27 3.05
CA PRO A 176 12.24 13.70 4.24
C PRO A 176 11.22 12.84 5.03
N TRP A 177 10.87 11.70 4.47
CA TRP A 177 9.91 10.80 5.09
C TRP A 177 10.30 10.39 6.50
N THR A 178 9.32 10.30 7.41
CA THR A 178 9.57 9.71 8.72
C THR A 178 9.82 8.21 8.58
N GLN A 179 10.58 7.61 9.50
CA GLN A 179 10.86 6.17 9.48
C GLN A 179 9.57 5.33 9.50
N ARG A 180 8.57 5.78 10.26
CA ARG A 180 7.25 5.15 10.28
C ARG A 180 6.59 5.18 8.90
N THR A 181 6.56 6.35 8.27
CA THR A 181 5.95 6.53 6.96
C THR A 181 6.67 5.72 5.88
N LEU A 182 8.01 5.65 5.91
CA LEU A 182 8.79 4.85 4.95
C LEU A 182 8.42 3.38 4.98
N ARG A 183 8.19 2.80 6.16
CA ARG A 183 7.78 1.39 6.30
C ARG A 183 6.41 1.15 5.67
N ASP A 184 5.43 1.97 6.06
CA ASP A 184 4.04 1.81 5.62
C ASP A 184 3.86 2.07 4.12
N MET A 185 4.80 2.75 3.47
CA MET A 185 4.69 3.21 2.09
C MET A 185 5.37 2.33 1.04
N ASP A 186 6.00 1.22 1.44
CA ASP A 186 6.72 0.36 0.49
C ASP A 186 7.75 1.13 -0.37
N HIS A 187 8.59 1.92 0.32
CA HIS A 187 9.56 2.79 -0.34
C HIS A 187 10.60 2.02 -1.17
N ASN A 188 10.84 0.73 -0.87
CA ASN A 188 11.70 -0.13 -1.66
C ASN A 188 11.13 -0.33 -3.08
N ASP A 189 9.81 -0.56 -3.23
CA ASP A 189 9.15 -0.63 -4.55
C ASP A 189 9.30 0.71 -5.30
N TRP A 190 9.11 1.84 -4.63
CA TRP A 190 9.30 3.15 -5.29
C TRP A 190 10.73 3.38 -5.76
N ALA A 191 11.73 2.99 -4.96
CA ALA A 191 13.13 3.09 -5.34
C ALA A 191 13.43 2.24 -6.59
N VAL A 192 12.91 1.00 -6.63
CA VAL A 192 13.03 0.12 -7.79
C VAL A 192 12.28 0.68 -9.01
N ARG A 193 11.05 1.20 -8.84
CA ARG A 193 10.29 1.84 -9.93
C ARG A 193 11.03 3.06 -10.47
N ARG A 194 11.56 3.91 -9.59
CA ARG A 194 12.40 5.05 -9.97
C ARG A 194 13.65 4.61 -10.72
N ALA A 195 14.39 3.65 -10.17
CA ALA A 195 15.58 3.09 -10.83
C ALA A 195 15.26 2.54 -12.22
N ARG A 196 14.11 1.86 -12.36
CA ARG A 196 13.61 1.34 -13.63
C ARG A 196 13.40 2.45 -14.66
N ARG A 197 12.79 3.59 -14.27
CA ARG A 197 12.58 4.73 -15.16
C ARG A 197 13.91 5.38 -15.56
N LEU A 198 14.86 5.47 -14.64
CA LEU A 198 16.20 5.97 -14.93
C LEU A 198 16.96 5.03 -15.88
N MET A 199 16.79 3.71 -15.78
CA MET A 199 17.33 2.76 -16.76
C MET A 199 16.68 2.92 -18.14
N ASP A 200 15.37 3.15 -18.21
CA ASP A 200 14.65 3.38 -19.48
C ASP A 200 15.15 4.65 -20.21
N THR A 201 15.70 5.65 -19.49
CA THR A 201 16.30 6.88 -20.04
C THR A 201 17.83 6.83 -20.18
N GLY A 202 18.47 5.70 -19.86
CA GLY A 202 19.92 5.52 -19.96
C GLY A 202 20.72 6.15 -18.80
N GLU A 203 20.07 6.60 -17.74
CA GLU A 203 20.70 7.25 -16.57
C GLU A 203 21.20 6.20 -15.55
N THR A 204 22.04 5.27 -16.01
CA THR A 204 22.46 4.08 -15.24
C THR A 204 23.09 4.41 -13.89
N ALA A 205 23.93 5.45 -13.80
CA ALA A 205 24.57 5.85 -12.55
C ALA A 205 23.55 6.35 -11.51
N LYS A 206 22.54 7.13 -11.94
CA LYS A 206 21.46 7.58 -11.08
C LYS A 206 20.55 6.41 -10.66
N ALA A 207 20.30 5.46 -11.58
CA ALA A 207 19.54 4.26 -11.27
C ALA A 207 20.25 3.43 -10.20
N ARG A 208 21.59 3.28 -10.29
CA ARG A 208 22.38 2.61 -9.25
C ARG A 208 22.21 3.31 -7.89
N GLY A 209 22.36 4.64 -7.84
CA GLY A 209 22.18 5.43 -6.61
C GLY A 209 20.75 5.33 -6.04
N ALA A 210 19.74 5.22 -6.89
CA ALA A 210 18.36 5.03 -6.44
C ALA A 210 18.14 3.68 -5.70
N LEU A 211 19.00 2.68 -5.97
CA LEU A 211 18.94 1.35 -5.34
C LEU A 211 19.74 1.27 -4.03
N ASP A 212 20.54 2.25 -3.65
CA ASP A 212 21.43 2.16 -2.48
C ASP A 212 20.68 1.92 -1.16
N GLY A 213 19.52 2.52 -1.01
CA GLY A 213 18.68 2.37 0.17
C GLY A 213 17.71 1.17 0.14
N VAL A 214 17.67 0.39 -0.94
CA VAL A 214 16.76 -0.76 -1.04
C VAL A 214 17.30 -1.92 -0.18
N THR A 215 16.51 -2.37 0.78
CA THR A 215 16.88 -3.45 1.72
C THR A 215 15.95 -4.65 1.63
N ASP A 216 14.79 -4.52 1.02
CA ASP A 216 13.76 -5.55 0.86
C ASP A 216 14.17 -6.61 -0.16
N VAL A 217 14.04 -7.89 0.22
CA VAL A 217 14.46 -9.03 -0.61
C VAL A 217 13.65 -9.14 -1.89
N ASP A 218 12.34 -8.86 -1.87
CA ASP A 218 11.48 -8.95 -3.06
C ASP A 218 11.77 -7.83 -4.06
N ALA A 219 12.06 -6.62 -3.56
CA ALA A 219 12.50 -5.49 -4.35
C ALA A 219 13.86 -5.80 -5.04
N LEU A 220 14.83 -6.35 -4.31
CA LEU A 220 16.13 -6.74 -4.85
C LEU A 220 16.02 -7.91 -5.85
N LEU A 221 15.13 -8.89 -5.60
CA LEU A 221 14.84 -9.97 -6.54
C LEU A 221 14.24 -9.43 -7.84
N THR A 222 13.40 -8.41 -7.76
CA THR A 222 12.86 -7.71 -8.95
C THR A 222 13.99 -7.10 -9.77
N VAL A 223 14.95 -6.43 -9.12
CA VAL A 223 16.14 -5.88 -9.79
C VAL A 223 17.00 -6.97 -10.39
N ALA A 224 17.20 -8.07 -9.69
CA ALA A 224 18.01 -9.21 -10.16
C ALA A 224 17.40 -9.91 -11.38
N GLN A 225 16.08 -9.81 -11.58
CA GLN A 225 15.37 -10.51 -12.65
C GLN A 225 15.13 -9.65 -13.90
N ASP A 226 14.82 -8.35 -13.72
CA ASP A 226 14.43 -7.47 -14.83
C ASP A 226 15.65 -7.09 -15.67
N ARG A 227 15.63 -7.42 -16.96
CA ARG A 227 16.74 -7.22 -17.89
C ARG A 227 17.18 -5.76 -18.02
N ARG A 228 16.32 -4.81 -17.74
CA ARG A 228 16.68 -3.38 -17.71
C ARG A 228 17.83 -3.10 -16.76
N PHE A 229 17.94 -3.87 -15.67
CA PHE A 229 19.02 -3.74 -14.69
C PHE A 229 20.28 -4.58 -15.03
N GLU A 230 20.31 -5.29 -16.17
CA GLU A 230 21.46 -6.10 -16.56
C GLU A 230 22.81 -5.34 -16.47
N PRO A 231 22.91 -4.05 -16.87
CA PRO A 231 24.15 -3.27 -16.71
C PRO A 231 24.62 -3.11 -15.26
N LEU A 232 23.73 -3.24 -14.29
CA LEU A 232 24.01 -3.09 -12.85
C LEU A 232 24.26 -4.44 -12.13
N TRP A 233 23.89 -5.57 -12.72
CA TRP A 233 23.89 -6.84 -12.00
C TRP A 233 25.26 -7.21 -11.44
N ARG A 234 26.34 -7.09 -12.24
CA ARG A 234 27.68 -7.44 -11.81
C ARG A 234 28.13 -6.62 -10.57
N ASP A 235 27.85 -5.34 -10.57
CA ASP A 235 28.27 -4.45 -9.49
C ASP A 235 27.42 -4.72 -8.24
N LEU A 236 26.11 -4.96 -8.38
CA LEU A 236 25.22 -5.32 -7.28
C LEU A 236 25.58 -6.70 -6.68
N GLU A 237 25.99 -7.67 -7.52
CA GLU A 237 26.49 -8.97 -7.06
C GLU A 237 27.82 -8.81 -6.28
N ALA A 238 28.75 -8.00 -6.79
CA ALA A 238 30.02 -7.70 -6.12
C ALA A 238 29.82 -7.01 -4.77
N ASP A 239 28.81 -6.15 -4.65
CA ASP A 239 28.43 -5.47 -3.40
C ASP A 239 27.66 -6.37 -2.43
N GLY A 240 27.42 -7.64 -2.79
CA GLY A 240 26.67 -8.60 -1.97
C GLY A 240 25.17 -8.33 -1.89
N ARG A 241 24.63 -7.48 -2.78
CA ARG A 241 23.20 -7.12 -2.78
C ARG A 241 22.29 -8.29 -3.18
N PHE A 242 22.83 -9.31 -3.82
CA PHE A 242 22.15 -10.54 -4.22
C PHE A 242 22.55 -11.76 -3.38
N ASP A 243 23.13 -11.51 -2.19
CA ASP A 243 23.27 -12.54 -1.14
C ASP A 243 21.95 -12.62 -0.36
N TRP A 244 21.04 -13.42 -0.89
CA TRP A 244 19.65 -13.49 -0.43
C TRP A 244 19.51 -13.88 1.03
N VAL A 245 20.35 -14.78 1.53
CA VAL A 245 20.35 -15.20 2.93
C VAL A 245 20.75 -14.01 3.81
N LYS A 246 21.84 -13.34 3.44
CA LYS A 246 22.32 -12.16 4.19
C LYS A 246 21.33 -11.02 4.17
N VAL A 247 20.62 -10.80 3.05
CA VAL A 247 19.57 -9.77 2.95
C VAL A 247 18.44 -10.08 3.94
N VAL A 248 17.89 -11.31 3.91
CA VAL A 248 16.79 -11.68 4.82
C VAL A 248 17.24 -11.74 6.29
N GLU A 249 18.50 -12.11 6.59
CA GLU A 249 19.05 -12.01 7.95
C GLU A 249 19.11 -10.56 8.43
N ALA A 250 19.46 -9.61 7.54
CA ALA A 250 19.47 -8.19 7.88
C ALA A 250 18.04 -7.64 8.10
N GLU A 251 17.07 -8.04 7.30
CA GLU A 251 15.65 -7.75 7.53
C GLU A 251 15.21 -8.28 8.91
N LEU A 252 15.47 -9.55 9.18
CA LEU A 252 15.13 -10.16 10.48
C LEU A 252 15.77 -9.41 11.67
N ALA A 253 17.03 -9.03 11.55
CA ALA A 253 17.72 -8.28 12.60
C ALA A 253 17.08 -6.90 12.83
N THR A 254 16.65 -6.23 11.75
CA THR A 254 15.92 -4.97 11.81
C THR A 254 14.59 -5.14 12.55
N GLU A 255 13.81 -6.15 12.19
CA GLU A 255 12.52 -6.39 12.84
C GLU A 255 12.67 -6.82 14.31
N GLN A 256 13.69 -7.60 14.62
CA GLN A 256 14.01 -7.93 16.01
C GLN A 256 14.42 -6.70 16.85
N ALA A 257 15.14 -5.75 16.27
CA ALA A 257 15.44 -4.48 16.92
C ALA A 257 14.19 -3.64 17.16
N ARG A 258 13.27 -3.60 16.17
CA ARG A 258 11.96 -2.94 16.31
C ARG A 258 11.11 -3.57 17.40
N MET A 259 11.02 -4.89 17.45
CA MET A 259 10.28 -5.60 18.51
C MET A 259 10.78 -5.25 19.91
N LYS A 260 12.09 -5.00 20.08
CA LYS A 260 12.67 -4.55 21.36
C LYS A 260 12.31 -3.10 21.67
N ALA A 261 12.31 -2.23 20.66
CA ALA A 261 12.00 -0.81 20.83
C ALA A 261 10.49 -0.56 21.00
N GLU A 262 9.67 -1.37 20.35
CA GLU A 262 8.22 -1.24 20.28
C GLU A 262 7.53 -2.57 20.70
N PRO A 263 7.65 -3.01 21.97
CA PRO A 263 7.24 -4.37 22.39
C PRO A 263 5.73 -4.64 22.34
N ASN A 264 4.93 -3.59 22.12
CA ASN A 264 3.48 -3.66 22.00
C ASN A 264 2.98 -3.39 20.58
N THR A 265 3.78 -3.76 19.55
CA THR A 265 3.38 -3.74 18.14
C THR A 265 3.45 -5.14 17.55
N LEU A 266 2.59 -5.45 16.60
CA LEU A 266 2.48 -6.76 15.93
C LEU A 266 3.09 -6.77 14.53
N GLU A 267 3.20 -5.60 13.88
CA GLU A 267 3.78 -5.49 12.54
C GLU A 267 5.19 -6.10 12.49
N PRO A 268 6.17 -5.69 13.33
CA PRO A 268 7.51 -6.25 13.25
C PRO A 268 7.56 -7.75 13.58
N VAL A 269 6.59 -8.27 14.33
CA VAL A 269 6.45 -9.71 14.58
C VAL A 269 6.03 -10.44 13.31
N SER A 270 5.04 -9.90 12.58
CA SER A 270 4.58 -10.47 11.31
C SER A 270 5.72 -10.56 10.29
N GLU A 271 6.51 -9.50 10.16
CA GLU A 271 7.67 -9.43 9.25
C GLU A 271 8.79 -10.40 9.69
N ALA A 272 9.10 -10.46 10.99
CA ALA A 272 10.07 -11.41 11.52
C ALA A 272 9.64 -12.88 11.28
N LEU A 273 8.34 -13.19 11.38
CA LEU A 273 7.83 -14.53 11.04
C LEU A 273 8.03 -14.85 9.56
N GLY A 274 7.84 -13.90 8.66
CA GLY A 274 8.13 -14.02 7.23
C GLY A 274 9.61 -14.31 6.98
N SER A 275 10.51 -13.52 7.57
CA SER A 275 11.96 -13.68 7.43
C SER A 275 12.46 -15.01 8.01
N LEU A 276 11.99 -15.40 9.20
CA LEU A 276 12.33 -16.71 9.82
C LEU A 276 11.85 -17.88 8.94
N ARG A 277 10.64 -17.77 8.37
CA ARG A 277 10.09 -18.75 7.45
C ARG A 277 10.95 -18.87 6.19
N ALA A 278 11.32 -17.73 5.58
CA ALA A 278 12.17 -17.69 4.40
C ALA A 278 13.54 -18.32 4.64
N LEU A 279 14.13 -18.11 5.81
CA LEU A 279 15.40 -18.71 6.24
C LEU A 279 15.28 -20.19 6.67
N GLY A 280 14.08 -20.78 6.66
CA GLY A 280 13.86 -22.17 7.14
C GLY A 280 13.95 -22.34 8.66
N ARG A 281 13.97 -21.23 9.42
CA ARG A 281 14.05 -21.23 10.89
C ARG A 281 12.66 -21.40 11.51
N HIS A 282 11.88 -22.37 11.00
CA HIS A 282 10.48 -22.59 11.36
C HIS A 282 10.24 -22.80 12.85
N GLY A 283 11.16 -23.48 13.57
CA GLY A 283 11.04 -23.69 15.02
C GLY A 283 11.07 -22.38 15.81
N GLU A 284 11.94 -21.44 15.42
CA GLU A 284 12.01 -20.10 16.01
C GLU A 284 10.78 -19.29 15.66
N ALA A 285 10.31 -19.40 14.41
CA ALA A 285 9.08 -18.74 13.98
C ALA A 285 7.85 -19.21 14.79
N VAL A 286 7.71 -20.51 15.05
CA VAL A 286 6.63 -21.04 15.91
C VAL A 286 6.77 -20.48 17.33
N THR A 287 7.96 -20.50 17.91
CA THR A 287 8.20 -20.00 19.28
C THR A 287 7.81 -18.52 19.38
N LEU A 288 8.27 -17.70 18.43
CA LEU A 288 7.95 -16.28 18.37
C LEU A 288 6.44 -16.04 18.20
N GLY A 289 5.83 -16.66 17.17
CA GLY A 289 4.42 -16.46 16.84
C GLY A 289 3.49 -16.90 17.97
N GLU A 290 3.76 -18.05 18.63
CA GLU A 290 2.95 -18.51 19.74
C GLU A 290 3.09 -17.62 20.99
N ALA A 291 4.27 -17.06 21.26
CA ALA A 291 4.44 -16.13 22.36
C ALA A 291 3.52 -14.89 22.20
N TYR A 292 3.44 -14.32 21.00
CA TYR A 292 2.57 -13.18 20.72
C TYR A 292 1.10 -13.57 20.59
N ALA A 293 0.78 -14.73 20.03
CA ALA A 293 -0.60 -15.26 20.00
C ALA A 293 -1.13 -15.52 21.42
N ALA A 294 -0.29 -16.02 22.33
CA ALA A 294 -0.64 -16.19 23.74
C ALA A 294 -0.95 -14.84 24.43
N ARG A 295 -0.13 -13.81 24.19
CA ARG A 295 -0.38 -12.46 24.70
C ARG A 295 -1.72 -11.91 24.21
N LEU A 296 -2.04 -12.08 22.91
CA LEU A 296 -3.33 -11.69 22.33
C LEU A 296 -4.51 -12.41 23.00
N ARG A 297 -4.38 -13.70 23.26
CA ARG A 297 -5.42 -14.51 23.95
C ARG A 297 -5.57 -14.12 25.42
N GLN A 298 -4.52 -13.63 26.07
CA GLN A 298 -4.54 -13.10 27.44
C GLN A 298 -5.12 -11.69 27.53
N GLY A 299 -5.37 -11.03 26.40
CA GLY A 299 -5.96 -9.70 26.35
C GLY A 299 -4.94 -8.57 26.40
N ASP A 300 -3.67 -8.83 26.12
CA ASP A 300 -2.66 -7.78 26.00
C ASP A 300 -3.05 -6.77 24.91
N THR A 301 -2.80 -5.50 25.18
CA THR A 301 -3.08 -4.41 24.24
C THR A 301 -1.88 -4.16 23.34
N PHE A 302 -2.12 -4.17 22.04
CA PHE A 302 -1.14 -3.77 21.02
C PHE A 302 -1.62 -2.52 20.31
N THR A 303 -0.71 -1.59 20.05
CA THR A 303 -1.06 -0.26 19.48
C THR A 303 -1.53 -0.35 18.05
N ASP A 304 -1.14 -1.38 17.32
CA ASP A 304 -1.43 -1.65 15.91
C ASP A 304 -2.33 -2.88 15.69
N ALA A 305 -2.96 -3.41 16.76
CA ALA A 305 -3.76 -4.63 16.69
C ALA A 305 -4.91 -4.56 15.67
N THR A 306 -5.46 -3.37 15.40
CA THR A 306 -6.53 -3.21 14.42
C THR A 306 -6.08 -3.60 13.02
N ASP A 307 -4.85 -3.31 12.67
CA ASP A 307 -4.32 -3.45 11.32
C ASP A 307 -3.45 -4.71 11.18
N HIS A 308 -2.71 -5.11 12.23
CA HIS A 308 -1.68 -6.15 12.13
C HIS A 308 -1.99 -7.46 12.86
N ARG A 309 -2.99 -7.52 13.77
CA ARG A 309 -3.35 -8.76 14.46
C ARG A 309 -3.64 -9.92 13.50
N SER A 310 -4.49 -9.66 12.52
CA SER A 310 -4.90 -10.68 11.55
C SER A 310 -3.74 -11.14 10.67
N TRP A 311 -2.86 -10.23 10.29
CA TRP A 311 -1.68 -10.55 9.47
C TRP A 311 -0.62 -11.35 10.24
N MET A 312 -0.34 -11.00 11.48
CA MET A 312 0.60 -11.74 12.32
C MET A 312 0.12 -13.19 12.54
N LEU A 313 -1.17 -13.39 12.85
CA LEU A 313 -1.74 -14.73 12.99
C LEU A 313 -1.73 -15.49 11.65
N ASN A 314 -1.99 -14.83 10.54
CA ASN A 314 -1.88 -15.41 9.21
C ASN A 314 -0.45 -15.86 8.90
N SER A 315 0.56 -15.04 9.22
CA SER A 315 1.98 -15.42 9.07
C SER A 315 2.33 -16.66 9.88
N LEU A 316 1.87 -16.76 11.13
CA LEU A 316 2.04 -17.94 11.96
C LEU A 316 1.35 -19.18 11.36
N ALA A 317 0.15 -19.01 10.79
CA ALA A 317 -0.55 -20.11 10.12
C ALA A 317 0.23 -20.67 8.92
N TYR A 318 0.89 -19.82 8.13
CA TYR A 318 1.77 -20.28 7.06
C TYR A 318 3.00 -21.03 7.58
N VAL A 319 3.58 -20.63 8.71
CA VAL A 319 4.68 -21.37 9.36
C VAL A 319 4.21 -22.77 9.77
N TYR A 320 3.05 -22.88 10.39
CA TYR A 320 2.47 -24.21 10.72
C TYR A 320 2.19 -25.04 9.48
N PHE A 321 1.68 -24.40 8.42
CA PHE A 321 1.41 -25.08 7.15
C PHE A 321 2.69 -25.71 6.57
N ASP A 322 3.78 -24.95 6.53
CA ASP A 322 5.07 -25.42 6.01
C ASP A 322 5.63 -26.63 6.80
N LEU A 323 5.32 -26.71 8.10
CA LEU A 323 5.66 -27.84 8.97
C LEU A 323 4.70 -29.04 8.83
N GLY A 324 3.67 -28.96 7.99
CA GLY A 324 2.63 -29.98 7.86
C GLY A 324 1.66 -30.04 9.04
N ARG A 325 1.64 -29.02 9.90
CA ARG A 325 0.78 -28.88 11.07
C ARG A 325 -0.53 -28.20 10.66
N TYR A 326 -1.29 -28.85 9.77
CA TYR A 326 -2.42 -28.23 9.06
C TYR A 326 -3.59 -27.85 9.99
N ASP A 327 -3.85 -28.65 11.03
CA ASP A 327 -4.94 -28.36 11.96
C ASP A 327 -4.62 -27.15 12.86
N GLU A 328 -3.36 -26.98 13.22
CA GLU A 328 -2.89 -25.81 13.96
C GLU A 328 -2.89 -24.56 13.06
N ALA A 329 -2.51 -24.71 11.80
CA ALA A 329 -2.60 -23.65 10.80
C ALA A 329 -4.06 -23.17 10.65
N ASP A 330 -5.02 -24.11 10.50
CA ASP A 330 -6.45 -23.78 10.39
C ASP A 330 -6.98 -23.08 11.63
N LYS A 331 -6.62 -23.57 12.82
CA LYS A 331 -7.02 -22.96 14.09
C LYS A 331 -6.54 -21.52 14.21
N VAL A 332 -5.25 -21.26 13.90
CA VAL A 332 -4.67 -19.93 14.05
C VAL A 332 -5.22 -18.96 13.01
N VAL A 333 -5.38 -19.39 11.74
CA VAL A 333 -5.95 -18.51 10.72
C VAL A 333 -7.44 -18.22 11.00
N LEU A 334 -8.16 -19.14 11.63
CA LEU A 334 -9.54 -18.88 12.08
C LEU A 334 -9.59 -17.80 13.17
N GLU A 335 -8.60 -17.78 14.08
CA GLU A 335 -8.45 -16.68 15.06
C GLU A 335 -8.11 -15.34 14.37
N ALA A 336 -7.47 -15.38 13.20
CA ALA A 336 -7.18 -14.20 12.38
C ALA A 336 -8.41 -13.59 11.71
N VAL A 337 -9.48 -14.38 11.49
CA VAL A 337 -10.74 -13.90 10.91
C VAL A 337 -11.43 -12.95 11.90
N GLY A 338 -11.00 -11.69 11.89
CA GLY A 338 -11.52 -10.63 12.73
C GLY A 338 -12.41 -9.65 11.95
N LYS A 339 -12.01 -8.38 11.94
CA LYS A 339 -12.70 -7.32 11.17
C LYS A 339 -12.50 -7.47 9.66
N ASP A 340 -11.32 -7.91 9.21
CA ASP A 340 -11.06 -8.26 7.80
C ASP A 340 -11.47 -9.71 7.52
N ARG A 341 -12.77 -9.91 7.49
CA ARG A 341 -13.35 -11.25 7.23
C ARG A 341 -13.07 -11.74 5.81
N VAL A 342 -12.92 -10.84 4.84
CA VAL A 342 -12.76 -11.20 3.43
C VAL A 342 -11.39 -11.82 3.19
N SER A 343 -10.31 -11.07 3.44
CA SER A 343 -8.94 -11.51 3.15
C SER A 343 -8.56 -12.76 3.93
N GLN A 344 -8.85 -12.79 5.24
CA GLN A 344 -8.46 -13.91 6.10
C GLN A 344 -9.28 -15.17 5.83
N THR A 345 -10.56 -15.03 5.46
CA THR A 345 -11.38 -16.18 5.06
C THR A 345 -10.88 -16.79 3.75
N ILE A 346 -10.50 -15.96 2.77
CA ILE A 346 -9.89 -16.45 1.52
C ILE A 346 -8.55 -17.13 1.81
N ASN A 347 -7.68 -16.54 2.64
CA ASN A 347 -6.40 -17.14 3.03
C ASN A 347 -6.59 -18.50 3.72
N ARG A 348 -7.56 -18.59 4.64
CA ARG A 348 -7.93 -19.87 5.26
C ARG A 348 -8.34 -20.91 4.23
N ALA A 349 -9.20 -20.54 3.28
CA ALA A 349 -9.65 -21.46 2.24
C ALA A 349 -8.49 -21.90 1.30
N ILE A 350 -7.55 -21.01 1.01
CA ILE A 350 -6.32 -21.35 0.27
C ILE A 350 -5.52 -22.41 1.03
N LEU A 351 -5.31 -22.24 2.34
CA LEU A 351 -4.56 -23.21 3.15
C LEU A 351 -5.29 -24.54 3.23
N LEU A 352 -6.62 -24.56 3.46
CA LEU A 352 -7.42 -25.77 3.44
C LEU A 352 -7.34 -26.50 2.11
N ASN A 353 -7.44 -25.79 1.00
CA ASN A 353 -7.35 -26.33 -0.34
C ASN A 353 -5.96 -26.95 -0.60
N ARG A 354 -4.89 -26.24 -0.19
CA ARG A 354 -3.50 -26.75 -0.26
C ARG A 354 -3.27 -27.94 0.65
N ALA A 355 -3.96 -28.04 1.78
CA ALA A 355 -3.92 -29.20 2.69
C ALA A 355 -4.71 -30.43 2.17
N GLY A 356 -5.38 -30.34 1.00
CA GLY A 356 -6.22 -31.40 0.46
C GLY A 356 -7.59 -31.51 1.11
N LYS A 357 -8.10 -30.40 1.68
CA LYS A 357 -9.42 -30.28 2.29
C LYS A 357 -10.35 -29.36 1.44
N PRO A 358 -10.62 -29.72 0.15
CA PRO A 358 -11.34 -28.82 -0.77
C PRO A 358 -12.78 -28.54 -0.38
N ALA A 359 -13.49 -29.51 0.23
CA ALA A 359 -14.85 -29.31 0.68
C ALA A 359 -14.94 -28.29 1.83
N GLU A 360 -13.97 -28.34 2.76
CA GLU A 360 -13.88 -27.38 3.86
C GLU A 360 -13.50 -25.98 3.33
N ALA A 361 -12.65 -25.93 2.28
CA ALA A 361 -12.30 -24.68 1.63
C ALA A 361 -13.52 -24.00 0.98
N LEU A 362 -14.36 -24.74 0.24
CA LEU A 362 -15.59 -24.23 -0.34
C LEU A 362 -16.55 -23.71 0.73
N ASN A 363 -16.77 -24.51 1.79
CA ASN A 363 -17.63 -24.12 2.91
C ASN A 363 -17.13 -22.84 3.60
N ALA A 364 -15.82 -22.68 3.80
CA ALA A 364 -15.26 -21.46 4.36
C ALA A 364 -15.55 -20.23 3.48
N LEU A 365 -15.50 -20.38 2.15
CA LEU A 365 -15.73 -19.29 1.19
C LEU A 365 -17.19 -18.85 1.08
N GLU A 366 -18.17 -19.63 1.57
CA GLU A 366 -19.57 -19.22 1.64
C GLU A 366 -19.79 -18.04 2.60
N ALA A 367 -18.92 -17.87 3.60
CA ALA A 367 -18.99 -16.78 4.55
C ALA A 367 -18.45 -15.44 4.01
N VAL A 368 -17.87 -15.41 2.81
CA VAL A 368 -17.29 -14.19 2.23
C VAL A 368 -18.39 -13.29 1.66
N ASP A 369 -18.50 -12.07 2.19
CA ASP A 369 -19.34 -11.04 1.58
C ASP A 369 -18.65 -10.47 0.35
N VAL A 370 -19.05 -10.95 -0.82
CA VAL A 370 -18.48 -10.54 -2.12
C VAL A 370 -18.63 -9.04 -2.42
N LYS A 371 -19.59 -8.36 -1.76
CA LYS A 371 -19.76 -6.90 -1.94
C LYS A 371 -18.66 -6.08 -1.26
N GLN A 372 -18.01 -6.66 -0.27
CA GLN A 372 -16.89 -6.03 0.43
C GLN A 372 -15.53 -6.40 -0.18
N ALA A 373 -15.50 -7.39 -1.07
CA ALA A 373 -14.27 -7.84 -1.69
C ALA A 373 -13.85 -6.90 -2.82
N ALA A 374 -12.57 -6.47 -2.81
CA ALA A 374 -11.97 -5.78 -3.94
C ALA A 374 -11.83 -6.74 -5.14
N LYS A 375 -11.70 -6.19 -6.36
CA LYS A 375 -11.54 -6.97 -7.60
C LYS A 375 -10.44 -8.03 -7.49
N PHE A 376 -9.30 -7.66 -6.90
CA PHE A 376 -8.19 -8.57 -6.62
C PHE A 376 -8.60 -9.75 -5.74
N GLY A 377 -9.31 -9.50 -4.64
CA GLY A 377 -9.81 -10.54 -3.73
C GLY A 377 -10.85 -11.44 -4.36
N LEU A 378 -11.74 -10.89 -5.22
CA LEU A 378 -12.70 -11.69 -5.98
C LEU A 378 -12.03 -12.69 -6.91
N MET A 379 -10.91 -12.31 -7.56
CA MET A 379 -10.14 -13.24 -8.38
C MET A 379 -9.49 -14.36 -7.55
N LEU A 380 -8.99 -14.07 -6.34
CA LEU A 380 -8.47 -15.09 -5.43
C LEU A 380 -9.57 -16.05 -4.96
N LEU A 381 -10.74 -15.51 -4.63
CA LEU A 381 -11.92 -16.30 -4.25
C LEU A 381 -12.32 -17.26 -5.39
N ASP A 382 -12.48 -16.75 -6.61
CA ASP A 382 -12.86 -17.53 -7.78
C ASP A 382 -11.81 -18.62 -8.09
N SER A 383 -10.52 -18.27 -8.02
CA SER A 383 -9.40 -19.21 -8.21
C SER A 383 -9.41 -20.33 -7.17
N THR A 384 -9.60 -19.96 -5.89
CA THR A 384 -9.64 -20.95 -4.80
C THR A 384 -10.81 -21.90 -4.94
N LYS A 385 -11.99 -21.38 -5.32
CA LYS A 385 -13.18 -22.22 -5.63
C LYS A 385 -12.91 -23.14 -6.82
N ALA A 386 -12.36 -22.60 -7.92
CA ALA A 386 -12.06 -23.41 -9.11
C ALA A 386 -11.11 -24.58 -8.77
N CYS A 387 -10.03 -24.31 -8.03
CA CYS A 387 -9.11 -25.34 -7.59
C CYS A 387 -9.76 -26.40 -6.65
N ALA A 388 -10.65 -25.96 -5.75
CA ALA A 388 -11.38 -26.87 -4.89
C ALA A 388 -12.34 -27.78 -5.69
N HIS A 389 -13.09 -27.24 -6.66
CA HIS A 389 -13.93 -28.01 -7.54
C HIS A 389 -13.16 -29.04 -8.35
N VAL A 390 -11.96 -28.68 -8.88
CA VAL A 390 -11.10 -29.64 -9.57
C VAL A 390 -10.70 -30.80 -8.64
N GLN A 391 -10.30 -30.53 -7.41
CA GLN A 391 -9.93 -31.56 -6.45
C GLN A 391 -11.11 -32.48 -6.10
N LEU A 392 -12.34 -31.98 -6.16
CA LEU A 392 -13.58 -32.74 -5.95
C LEU A 392 -14.07 -33.44 -7.23
N GLY A 393 -13.39 -33.30 -8.36
CA GLY A 393 -13.76 -33.89 -9.64
C GLY A 393 -14.79 -33.12 -10.46
N ASP A 394 -15.23 -31.95 -9.97
CA ASP A 394 -16.21 -31.10 -10.66
C ASP A 394 -15.50 -30.07 -11.59
N LYS A 395 -14.99 -30.59 -12.71
CA LYS A 395 -14.34 -29.74 -13.71
C LYS A 395 -15.29 -28.72 -14.35
N ALA A 396 -16.57 -29.03 -14.47
CA ALA A 396 -17.54 -28.13 -15.11
C ALA A 396 -17.72 -26.84 -14.28
N ALA A 397 -17.86 -26.95 -12.97
CA ALA A 397 -17.94 -25.79 -12.07
C ALA A 397 -16.63 -24.98 -12.10
N ALA A 398 -15.47 -25.64 -12.13
CA ALA A 398 -14.19 -24.97 -12.23
C ALA A 398 -14.05 -24.18 -13.54
N GLU A 399 -14.40 -24.76 -14.68
CA GLU A 399 -14.39 -24.10 -16.00
C GLU A 399 -15.32 -22.89 -16.04
N ALA A 400 -16.51 -22.99 -15.45
CA ALA A 400 -17.45 -21.86 -15.37
C ALA A 400 -16.84 -20.69 -14.59
N LEU A 401 -16.14 -20.92 -13.48
CA LEU A 401 -15.43 -19.89 -12.73
C LEU A 401 -14.29 -19.26 -13.56
N VAL A 402 -13.45 -20.09 -14.17
CA VAL A 402 -12.33 -19.61 -14.99
C VAL A 402 -12.83 -18.79 -16.19
N ALA A 403 -13.96 -19.15 -16.80
CA ALA A 403 -14.57 -18.37 -17.86
C ALA A 403 -14.91 -16.93 -17.42
N THR A 404 -15.34 -16.73 -16.18
CA THR A 404 -15.59 -15.38 -15.63
C THR A 404 -14.30 -14.63 -15.29
N MET A 405 -13.20 -15.34 -15.00
CA MET A 405 -11.92 -14.75 -14.65
C MET A 405 -11.14 -14.27 -15.90
N ARG A 406 -11.23 -14.97 -17.03
CA ARG A 406 -10.48 -14.65 -18.27
C ARG A 406 -10.57 -13.18 -18.71
N PRO A 407 -11.74 -12.54 -18.83
CA PRO A 407 -11.83 -11.13 -19.22
C PRO A 407 -11.29 -10.17 -18.17
N ARG A 408 -11.16 -10.61 -16.91
CA ARG A 408 -10.70 -9.83 -15.75
C ARG A 408 -9.26 -10.11 -15.36
N TRP A 409 -8.47 -10.72 -16.22
CA TRP A 409 -7.13 -11.21 -15.90
C TRP A 409 -6.21 -10.15 -15.26
N LYS A 410 -6.38 -8.86 -15.60
CA LYS A 410 -5.61 -7.75 -14.99
C LYS A 410 -6.00 -7.46 -13.54
N ASP A 411 -7.15 -7.91 -13.08
CA ASP A 411 -7.54 -7.73 -11.67
C ASP A 411 -6.65 -8.58 -10.75
N ASN A 412 -6.25 -9.78 -11.18
CA ASN A 412 -5.24 -10.64 -10.54
C ASN A 412 -4.80 -11.77 -11.49
N ALA A 413 -3.77 -11.52 -12.28
CA ALA A 413 -3.26 -12.51 -13.23
C ALA A 413 -2.68 -13.77 -12.55
N GLY A 414 -2.14 -13.63 -11.34
CA GLY A 414 -1.65 -14.75 -10.53
C GLY A 414 -2.76 -15.73 -10.15
N ALA A 415 -3.91 -15.20 -9.75
CA ALA A 415 -5.09 -16.02 -9.43
C ALA A 415 -5.62 -16.77 -10.67
N LEU A 416 -5.70 -16.08 -11.82
CA LEU A 416 -6.10 -16.75 -13.06
C LEU A 416 -5.10 -17.87 -13.44
N LYS A 417 -3.78 -17.60 -13.37
CA LYS A 417 -2.74 -18.62 -13.61
C LYS A 417 -2.97 -19.83 -12.71
N GLN A 418 -3.17 -19.62 -11.43
CA GLN A 418 -3.41 -20.69 -10.46
C GLN A 418 -4.62 -21.56 -10.86
N ALA A 419 -5.75 -20.94 -11.22
CA ALA A 419 -6.95 -21.64 -11.64
C ALA A 419 -6.74 -22.44 -12.95
N LEU A 420 -6.00 -21.89 -13.93
CA LEU A 420 -5.62 -22.58 -15.15
C LEU A 420 -4.73 -23.80 -14.87
N LEU A 421 -3.76 -23.66 -13.95
CA LEU A 421 -2.91 -24.79 -13.54
C LEU A 421 -3.72 -25.86 -12.80
N CYS A 422 -4.72 -25.50 -12.00
CA CYS A 422 -5.62 -26.47 -11.38
C CYS A 422 -6.38 -27.28 -12.43
N LEU A 423 -6.89 -26.64 -13.49
CA LEU A 423 -7.58 -27.28 -14.62
C LEU A 423 -6.66 -28.07 -15.55
N ASP A 424 -5.35 -27.97 -15.37
CA ASP A 424 -4.34 -28.47 -16.32
C ASP A 424 -4.42 -27.80 -17.71
N ALA A 425 -4.85 -26.55 -17.76
CA ALA A 425 -4.94 -25.75 -18.97
C ALA A 425 -3.59 -25.07 -19.28
N GLN A 426 -2.55 -25.90 -19.52
CA GLN A 426 -1.15 -25.45 -19.64
C GLN A 426 -0.93 -24.50 -20.81
N ASP A 427 -1.62 -24.67 -21.94
CA ASP A 427 -1.51 -23.78 -23.10
C ASP A 427 -2.03 -22.36 -22.78
N GLU A 428 -3.15 -22.27 -22.09
CA GLU A 428 -3.68 -20.98 -21.67
C GLU A 428 -2.80 -20.32 -20.59
N ALA A 429 -2.25 -21.10 -19.67
CA ALA A 429 -1.30 -20.60 -18.68
C ALA A 429 -0.02 -20.05 -19.35
N ALA A 430 0.49 -20.73 -20.38
CA ALA A 430 1.62 -20.25 -21.18
C ALA A 430 1.28 -18.94 -21.91
N ALA A 431 0.13 -18.88 -22.58
CA ALA A 431 -0.32 -17.67 -23.25
C ALA A 431 -0.47 -16.49 -22.27
N LEU A 432 -0.93 -16.75 -21.04
CA LEU A 432 -1.01 -15.72 -19.98
C LEU A 432 0.40 -15.27 -19.55
N TYR A 433 1.38 -16.16 -19.42
CA TYR A 433 2.77 -15.80 -19.15
C TYR A 433 3.34 -14.89 -20.23
N LEU A 434 3.18 -15.25 -21.50
CA LEU A 434 3.66 -14.44 -22.65
C LEU A 434 3.03 -13.05 -22.62
N LYS A 435 1.72 -12.99 -22.48
CA LYS A 435 0.97 -11.72 -22.39
C LYS A 435 1.44 -10.81 -21.24
N ARG A 436 1.72 -11.39 -20.08
CA ARG A 436 2.20 -10.64 -18.90
C ARG A 436 3.64 -10.16 -19.06
N LEU A 437 4.52 -10.96 -19.66
CA LEU A 437 5.91 -10.57 -19.92
C LEU A 437 5.98 -9.43 -20.94
N GLU A 438 5.09 -9.38 -21.91
CA GLU A 438 4.98 -8.29 -22.88
C GLU A 438 4.41 -7.00 -22.29
N ASP A 439 3.49 -7.10 -21.33
CA ASP A 439 2.85 -5.95 -20.70
C ASP A 439 3.83 -5.25 -19.72
N PRO A 440 4.20 -3.97 -19.96
CA PRO A 440 5.17 -3.27 -19.13
C PRO A 440 4.75 -3.16 -17.64
N VAL A 441 3.45 -3.16 -17.37
CA VAL A 441 2.88 -3.05 -16.02
C VAL A 441 2.94 -4.40 -15.31
N GLU A 442 2.61 -5.49 -16.01
CA GLU A 442 2.54 -6.83 -15.45
C GLU A 442 3.90 -7.55 -15.43
N ARG A 443 4.87 -7.09 -16.21
CA ARG A 443 6.16 -7.74 -16.43
C ARG A 443 6.91 -8.10 -15.16
N ALA A 444 7.02 -7.15 -14.22
CA ALA A 444 7.74 -7.40 -12.97
C ALA A 444 7.08 -8.53 -12.16
N ALA A 445 5.75 -8.53 -12.07
CA ALA A 445 5.00 -9.59 -11.43
C ALA A 445 5.02 -10.90 -12.22
N ALA A 446 5.19 -10.87 -13.55
CA ALA A 446 5.38 -12.06 -14.35
C ALA A 446 6.77 -12.69 -14.12
N LEU A 447 7.81 -11.86 -14.03
CA LEU A 447 9.19 -12.30 -13.79
C LEU A 447 9.34 -12.97 -12.41
N SER A 448 8.59 -12.55 -11.38
CA SER A 448 8.66 -13.18 -10.06
C SER A 448 8.33 -14.69 -10.10
N ALA A 449 7.52 -15.15 -11.03
CA ALA A 449 7.24 -16.57 -11.21
C ALA A 449 8.45 -17.41 -11.69
N PHE A 450 9.52 -16.76 -12.14
CA PHE A 450 10.78 -17.44 -12.54
C PHE A 450 11.83 -17.41 -11.43
N ARG A 451 11.41 -17.19 -10.20
CA ARG A 451 12.20 -17.46 -9.00
C ARG A 451 12.11 -18.95 -8.68
N THR A 452 13.20 -19.54 -8.27
CA THR A 452 13.21 -20.93 -7.79
C THR A 452 13.79 -20.94 -6.39
N GLY A 453 12.92 -21.06 -5.41
CA GLY A 453 13.26 -21.18 -4.00
C GLY A 453 13.60 -22.60 -3.59
N LEU A 454 13.81 -22.80 -2.30
CA LEU A 454 13.89 -24.11 -1.70
C LEU A 454 12.51 -24.80 -1.73
N PRO A 455 12.46 -26.13 -1.93
CA PRO A 455 11.20 -26.86 -1.93
C PRO A 455 10.53 -26.76 -0.56
N ALA A 456 9.19 -26.69 -0.55
CA ALA A 456 8.43 -26.65 0.69
C ALA A 456 8.84 -27.80 1.64
N PRO A 457 9.01 -27.56 2.96
CA PRO A 457 9.48 -28.61 3.88
C PRO A 457 8.55 -29.83 3.96
N LYS A 458 7.25 -29.61 3.79
CA LYS A 458 6.21 -30.63 3.79
C LYS A 458 5.21 -30.38 2.65
N PRO A 459 5.61 -30.68 1.37
CA PRO A 459 4.72 -30.48 0.24
C PRO A 459 3.54 -31.46 0.30
N THR A 460 2.37 -31.00 -0.12
CA THR A 460 1.20 -31.88 -0.30
C THR A 460 1.15 -32.41 -1.75
N PRO A 461 0.44 -33.51 -2.02
CA PRO A 461 0.26 -33.99 -3.38
C PRO A 461 -0.34 -32.92 -4.31
N TYR A 462 -1.23 -32.10 -3.79
CA TYR A 462 -1.83 -30.99 -4.53
C TYR A 462 -0.79 -29.92 -4.90
N THR A 463 0.02 -29.44 -3.94
CA THR A 463 1.04 -28.41 -4.21
C THR A 463 2.10 -28.93 -5.16
N THR A 464 2.56 -30.17 -4.99
CA THR A 464 3.54 -30.81 -5.88
C THR A 464 3.01 -30.92 -7.31
N THR A 465 1.73 -31.27 -7.50
CA THR A 465 1.12 -31.35 -8.83
C THR A 465 1.10 -29.97 -9.50
N LEU A 466 0.73 -28.93 -8.78
CA LEU A 466 0.68 -27.58 -9.35
C LEU A 466 2.06 -27.03 -9.67
N GLU A 467 3.04 -27.26 -8.81
CA GLU A 467 4.45 -26.88 -9.03
C GLU A 467 4.99 -27.56 -10.30
N ALA A 468 4.74 -28.85 -10.46
CA ALA A 468 5.17 -29.58 -11.68
C ALA A 468 4.51 -29.03 -12.95
N ARG A 469 3.22 -28.68 -12.92
CA ARG A 469 2.52 -28.06 -14.04
C ARG A 469 3.06 -26.67 -14.36
N ASP A 470 3.30 -25.85 -13.34
CA ASP A 470 3.86 -24.51 -13.51
C ASP A 470 5.29 -24.57 -14.08
N GLU A 471 6.11 -25.51 -13.59
CA GLU A 471 7.44 -25.75 -14.12
C GLU A 471 7.41 -26.17 -15.60
N ALA A 472 6.51 -27.09 -15.97
CA ALA A 472 6.32 -27.50 -17.35
C ALA A 472 5.92 -26.33 -18.26
N VAL A 473 5.03 -25.45 -17.79
CA VAL A 473 4.65 -24.25 -18.53
C VAL A 473 5.83 -23.29 -18.68
N ARG A 474 6.59 -23.04 -17.62
CA ARG A 474 7.77 -22.13 -17.64
C ARG A 474 8.90 -22.68 -18.51
N ALA A 475 9.03 -24.01 -18.62
CA ALA A 475 10.06 -24.68 -19.45
C ALA A 475 9.71 -24.70 -20.95
N ARG A 476 8.51 -24.27 -21.35
CA ARG A 476 8.13 -24.23 -22.78
C ARG A 476 9.08 -23.33 -23.57
N PRO A 477 9.46 -23.68 -24.79
CA PRO A 477 10.41 -22.89 -25.60
C PRO A 477 9.97 -21.44 -25.83
N ASP A 478 8.68 -21.22 -26.07
CA ASP A 478 8.10 -19.88 -26.27
C ASP A 478 8.18 -19.00 -24.99
N VAL A 479 7.82 -19.56 -23.85
CA VAL A 479 7.90 -18.89 -22.55
C VAL A 479 9.36 -18.64 -22.14
N ALA A 480 10.25 -19.60 -22.32
CA ALA A 480 11.68 -19.47 -22.05
C ALA A 480 12.36 -18.41 -22.95
N ALA A 481 11.95 -18.32 -24.24
CA ALA A 481 12.43 -17.27 -25.13
C ALA A 481 11.94 -15.86 -24.68
N ALA A 482 10.68 -15.73 -24.31
CA ALA A 482 10.14 -14.50 -23.75
C ALA A 482 10.85 -14.08 -22.45
N LEU A 483 11.11 -15.03 -21.55
CA LEU A 483 11.90 -14.76 -20.35
C LEU A 483 13.27 -14.17 -20.69
N LYS A 484 14.00 -14.77 -21.65
CA LYS A 484 15.31 -14.25 -22.09
C LYS A 484 15.23 -12.84 -22.66
N THR A 485 14.12 -12.47 -23.27
CA THR A 485 13.91 -11.11 -23.80
C THR A 485 13.74 -10.08 -22.66
N TRP A 486 13.03 -10.45 -21.63
CA TRP A 486 12.60 -9.49 -20.61
C TRP A 486 13.33 -9.61 -19.27
N GLY A 487 14.02 -10.73 -19.03
CA GLY A 487 14.68 -10.96 -17.75
C GLY A 487 15.48 -12.26 -17.68
N ARG A 488 15.69 -12.72 -16.47
CA ARG A 488 16.36 -14.00 -16.17
C ARG A 488 15.66 -14.74 -15.03
N ALA A 489 15.81 -16.07 -15.02
CA ALA A 489 15.47 -16.88 -13.85
C ALA A 489 16.51 -16.64 -12.74
N VAL A 490 16.06 -16.65 -11.48
CA VAL A 490 16.92 -16.50 -10.30
C VAL A 490 16.69 -17.68 -9.35
N LYS A 491 17.78 -18.31 -8.92
CA LYS A 491 17.74 -19.30 -7.84
C LYS A 491 17.97 -18.62 -6.51
N VAL A 492 17.10 -18.92 -5.56
CA VAL A 492 17.06 -18.26 -4.25
C VAL A 492 17.12 -19.35 -3.17
N PRO A 493 18.15 -19.39 -2.31
CA PRO A 493 18.26 -20.41 -1.27
C PRO A 493 17.36 -20.08 -0.06
N LEU A 494 16.11 -19.72 -0.33
CA LEU A 494 15.09 -19.35 0.65
C LEU A 494 13.81 -20.15 0.40
N TYR A 495 12.98 -20.29 1.43
CA TYR A 495 11.67 -20.92 1.34
C TYR A 495 10.59 -19.89 1.00
N GLY A 496 9.58 -20.31 0.24
CA GLY A 496 8.36 -19.53 0.00
C GLY A 496 8.54 -18.24 -0.84
N VAL A 497 9.59 -18.19 -1.67
CA VAL A 497 9.88 -17.10 -2.61
C VAL A 497 9.29 -17.36 -3.99
#